data_13e089f5947fa1b40ee796b12c9d41b1
#
_entry.id   13e089f5947fa1b40ee796b12c9d41b1
#
_cell.length_a   1.000
_cell.length_b   1.000
_cell.length_c   1.000
_cell.angle_alpha   90.00
_cell.angle_beta   90.00
_cell.angle_gamma   90.00
#
_symmetry.space_group_name_H-M   'P 1'
#
loop_
_entity.id
_entity.type
_entity.pdbx_description
1 polymer ?
#
loop_
_entity_poly.entity_id
_entity_poly.type
_entity_poly.pdbx_seq_one_letter_code
_entity_poly.pdbx_strand_id
1 'polypeptide(L)'
;MAWTATATLCCRLVRLPSARRPPPPRAPVRCAAAQSPDAVDREYADLNLRPLYPNRGHHLRIRQHVNPLSSSFSEPTEPPEWKEVFEDPLLPLMVDIGCGSGRFLIWLAKNSGEKRNYLGLEIRQKLNIYFLFANATVSFERIVSSYPGPLSLVSILCPDPHFKKRHHKRRVLQPPLVDSIVKNLSLGGRVLIQSDVLEVAADMRERFDGYSRVFEHVDGVDKALQCDNEGWLLDNPMGIRTEREIHAELEGATIYRRMYQKTRDVYH
;
A
#
# COMPACT_ATOMS: atom_id res chain seq x y z
N MET A 1 -38.81 -10.60 86.24
CA MET A 1 -39.81 -10.68 85.11
C MET A 1 -39.08 -10.41 83.84
N ALA A 2 -38.73 -11.47 83.09
CA ALA A 2 -37.97 -11.38 81.87
C ALA A 2 -38.87 -11.76 80.68
N TRP A 3 -38.97 -10.92 79.70
CA TRP A 3 -39.66 -11.23 78.47
C TRP A 3 -38.60 -11.49 77.36
N THR A 4 -38.59 -12.70 76.94
CA THR A 4 -37.80 -13.19 75.72
C THR A 4 -38.58 -12.92 74.47
N ALA A 5 -38.07 -12.12 73.56
CA ALA A 5 -38.59 -11.91 72.22
C ALA A 5 -37.79 -12.73 71.22
N THR A 6 -38.45 -13.73 70.66
CA THR A 6 -37.89 -14.59 69.58
C THR A 6 -38.12 -13.93 68.24
N ALA A 7 -37.03 -13.52 67.55
CA ALA A 7 -37.07 -12.97 66.19
C ALA A 7 -36.91 -14.10 65.21
N THR A 8 -37.98 -14.35 64.44
CA THR A 8 -37.97 -15.31 63.30
C THR A 8 -37.40 -14.62 62.08
N LEU A 9 -36.23 -15.09 61.65
CA LEU A 9 -35.57 -14.63 60.43
C LEU A 9 -36.22 -15.31 59.19
N CYS A 10 -36.96 -14.53 58.43
CA CYS A 10 -37.56 -14.98 57.17
C CYS A 10 -36.53 -14.78 56.02
N CYS A 11 -35.82 -15.85 55.61
CA CYS A 11 -34.94 -15.82 54.44
C CYS A 11 -35.77 -15.75 53.17
N ARG A 12 -35.85 -14.58 52.53
CA ARG A 12 -36.32 -14.46 51.15
C ARG A 12 -35.18 -14.80 50.20
N LEU A 13 -35.31 -15.93 49.51
CA LEU A 13 -34.48 -16.27 48.37
C LEU A 13 -34.74 -15.29 47.21
N VAL A 14 -33.81 -14.38 46.97
CA VAL A 14 -33.80 -13.55 45.74
C VAL A 14 -33.29 -14.40 44.61
N ARG A 15 -34.17 -14.74 43.65
CA ARG A 15 -33.78 -15.38 42.40
C ARG A 15 -32.99 -14.37 41.57
N LEU A 16 -31.69 -14.63 41.36
CA LEU A 16 -30.86 -13.91 40.39
C LEU A 16 -31.37 -14.20 38.97
N PRO A 17 -31.46 -13.19 38.08
CA PRO A 17 -31.84 -13.41 36.69
C PRO A 17 -30.78 -14.24 35.98
N SER A 18 -31.22 -15.30 35.27
CA SER A 18 -30.42 -16.18 34.44
C SER A 18 -29.65 -15.34 33.41
N ALA A 19 -28.30 -15.34 33.49
CA ALA A 19 -27.45 -14.74 32.48
C ALA A 19 -27.70 -15.42 31.12
N ARG A 20 -28.23 -14.69 30.16
CA ARG A 20 -28.35 -15.15 28.77
C ARG A 20 -26.95 -15.44 28.25
N ARG A 21 -26.71 -16.68 27.79
CA ARG A 21 -25.48 -17.05 27.08
C ARG A 21 -25.30 -16.11 25.88
N PRO A 22 -24.08 -15.59 25.66
CA PRO A 22 -23.80 -14.84 24.45
C PRO A 22 -24.05 -15.72 23.22
N PRO A 23 -24.53 -15.18 22.10
CA PRO A 23 -24.73 -15.94 20.87
C PRO A 23 -23.37 -16.51 20.42
N PRO A 24 -23.36 -17.72 19.79
CA PRO A 24 -22.12 -18.29 19.29
C PRO A 24 -21.49 -17.36 18.25
N PRO A 25 -20.15 -17.32 18.15
CA PRO A 25 -19.49 -16.51 17.15
C PRO A 25 -20.00 -16.91 15.77
N ARG A 26 -20.41 -15.92 14.98
CA ARG A 26 -20.83 -16.16 13.59
C ARG A 26 -19.70 -16.85 12.85
N ALA A 27 -20.00 -17.98 12.22
CA ALA A 27 -19.07 -18.68 11.35
C ALA A 27 -18.54 -17.69 10.28
N PRO A 28 -17.24 -17.74 9.94
CA PRO A 28 -16.69 -16.86 8.91
C PRO A 28 -17.42 -17.13 7.59
N VAL A 29 -17.93 -16.07 6.98
CA VAL A 29 -18.59 -16.13 5.67
C VAL A 29 -17.52 -16.52 4.64
N ARG A 30 -17.52 -17.79 4.24
CA ARG A 30 -16.58 -18.39 3.27
C ARG A 30 -16.83 -17.97 1.81
N CYS A 31 -17.75 -17.05 1.51
CA CYS A 31 -18.19 -16.78 0.14
C CYS A 31 -17.37 -15.74 -0.65
N ALA A 32 -16.56 -14.90 0.00
CA ALA A 32 -15.88 -13.80 -0.72
C ALA A 32 -14.58 -14.24 -1.45
N ALA A 33 -13.89 -15.26 -0.95
CA ALA A 33 -12.58 -15.67 -1.49
C ALA A 33 -12.62 -16.27 -2.90
N ALA A 34 -13.76 -16.82 -3.33
CA ALA A 34 -13.91 -17.45 -4.64
C ALA A 34 -14.17 -16.44 -5.79
N GLN A 35 -14.61 -15.21 -5.48
CA GLN A 35 -14.92 -14.18 -6.48
C GLN A 35 -13.78 -13.20 -6.77
N SER A 36 -12.74 -13.22 -5.96
CA SER A 36 -11.64 -12.26 -5.98
C SER A 36 -10.78 -12.32 -7.27
N PRO A 37 -10.35 -13.48 -7.80
CA PRO A 37 -9.59 -13.54 -9.05
C PRO A 37 -10.38 -13.03 -10.26
N ASP A 38 -11.69 -13.32 -10.31
CA ASP A 38 -12.56 -12.87 -11.41
C ASP A 38 -12.76 -11.36 -11.39
N ALA A 39 -12.75 -10.72 -10.22
CA ALA A 39 -12.86 -9.27 -10.10
C ALA A 39 -11.59 -8.57 -10.61
N VAL A 40 -10.41 -9.09 -10.28
CA VAL A 40 -9.13 -8.59 -10.80
C VAL A 40 -9.06 -8.76 -12.32
N ASP A 41 -9.50 -9.92 -12.85
CA ASP A 41 -9.48 -10.17 -14.29
C ASP A 41 -10.45 -9.26 -15.06
N ARG A 42 -11.58 -8.87 -14.44
CA ARG A 42 -12.49 -7.90 -15.03
C ARG A 42 -11.94 -6.49 -15.02
N GLU A 43 -11.32 -6.06 -13.90
CA GLU A 43 -10.71 -4.74 -13.77
C GLU A 43 -9.63 -4.49 -14.84
N TYR A 44 -8.84 -5.51 -15.14
CA TYR A 44 -7.74 -5.44 -16.09
C TYR A 44 -8.03 -6.15 -17.42
N ALA A 45 -9.31 -6.33 -17.79
CA ALA A 45 -9.71 -7.10 -18.97
C ALA A 45 -9.18 -6.50 -20.28
N ASP A 46 -9.09 -5.17 -20.35
CA ASP A 46 -8.59 -4.42 -21.51
C ASP A 46 -7.10 -4.65 -21.80
N LEU A 47 -6.33 -5.13 -20.82
CA LEU A 47 -4.91 -5.44 -21.02
C LEU A 47 -4.67 -6.76 -21.75
N ASN A 48 -5.68 -7.66 -21.84
CA ASN A 48 -5.58 -8.99 -22.41
C ASN A 48 -4.33 -9.77 -21.97
N LEU A 49 -4.03 -9.78 -20.67
CA LEU A 49 -2.81 -10.36 -20.09
C LEU A 49 -2.83 -11.90 -19.99
N ARG A 50 -3.93 -12.57 -20.37
CA ARG A 50 -4.04 -14.04 -20.32
C ARG A 50 -2.88 -14.78 -20.98
N PRO A 51 -2.36 -14.35 -22.15
CA PRO A 51 -1.21 -15.01 -22.76
C PRO A 51 0.09 -14.89 -21.94
N LEU A 52 0.23 -13.81 -21.17
CA LEU A 52 1.41 -13.56 -20.33
C LEU A 52 1.38 -14.31 -18.99
N TYR A 53 0.22 -14.83 -18.60
CA TYR A 53 0.01 -15.57 -17.36
C TYR A 53 -0.68 -16.92 -17.60
N PRO A 54 -0.07 -17.86 -18.36
CA PRO A 54 -0.74 -19.09 -18.84
C PRO A 54 -1.15 -20.07 -17.73
N ASN A 55 -0.55 -20.00 -16.53
CA ASN A 55 -0.73 -20.96 -15.44
C ASN A 55 -1.70 -20.50 -14.34
N ARG A 56 -2.78 -19.80 -14.66
CA ARG A 56 -3.75 -19.29 -13.66
C ARG A 56 -4.63 -20.34 -12.97
N GLY A 57 -4.50 -21.62 -13.28
CA GLY A 57 -5.23 -22.71 -12.60
C GLY A 57 -4.71 -23.08 -11.21
N HIS A 58 -3.54 -22.65 -10.82
CA HIS A 58 -2.98 -22.88 -9.49
C HIS A 58 -2.89 -21.53 -8.76
N HIS A 59 -3.54 -21.44 -7.60
CA HIS A 59 -3.48 -20.34 -6.66
C HIS A 59 -2.05 -19.81 -6.54
N LEU A 60 -1.72 -18.74 -7.28
CA LEU A 60 -0.53 -17.96 -7.04
C LEU A 60 -0.66 -17.47 -5.58
N ARG A 61 0.11 -18.07 -4.68
CA ARG A 61 0.26 -17.57 -3.31
C ARG A 61 0.86 -16.16 -3.43
N ILE A 62 -0.01 -15.16 -3.43
CA ILE A 62 0.33 -13.73 -3.54
C ILE A 62 1.21 -13.28 -2.34
N ARG A 63 1.26 -14.07 -1.25
CA ARG A 63 2.00 -13.75 -0.03
C ARG A 63 3.20 -14.68 0.19
N GLN A 64 4.27 -14.46 -0.53
CA GLN A 64 5.58 -14.91 -0.05
C GLN A 64 6.21 -13.74 0.74
N HIS A 65 6.29 -13.89 2.06
CA HIS A 65 7.01 -12.95 2.89
C HIS A 65 8.51 -13.09 2.60
N VAL A 66 9.06 -12.06 2.00
CA VAL A 66 10.51 -11.90 1.83
C VAL A 66 11.05 -11.14 3.04
N ASN A 67 12.21 -11.52 3.55
CA ASN A 67 12.91 -10.74 4.56
C ASN A 67 13.82 -9.72 3.86
N PRO A 68 13.47 -8.44 3.76
CA PRO A 68 14.26 -7.44 3.04
C PRO A 68 15.62 -7.13 3.71
N LEU A 69 15.80 -7.60 4.95
CA LEU A 69 17.03 -7.44 5.71
C LEU A 69 17.98 -8.64 5.60
N SER A 70 17.69 -9.60 4.71
CA SER A 70 18.63 -10.70 4.48
C SER A 70 19.82 -10.22 3.63
N SER A 71 20.95 -10.89 3.77
CA SER A 71 22.18 -10.55 3.04
C SER A 71 22.01 -10.54 1.51
N SER A 72 21.10 -11.38 0.99
CA SER A 72 20.77 -11.42 -0.45
C SER A 72 20.09 -10.16 -1.00
N PHE A 73 19.64 -9.26 -0.12
CA PHE A 73 18.99 -7.98 -0.49
C PHE A 73 19.71 -6.75 0.07
N SER A 74 20.95 -6.92 0.55
CA SER A 74 21.75 -5.82 1.11
C SER A 74 22.52 -5.05 0.06
N GLU A 75 22.76 -5.66 -1.10
CA GLU A 75 23.48 -5.01 -2.20
C GLU A 75 22.52 -4.19 -3.05
N PRO A 76 22.85 -2.92 -3.36
CA PRO A 76 22.08 -2.12 -4.28
C PRO A 76 22.05 -2.74 -5.69
N THR A 77 20.86 -2.77 -6.28
CA THR A 77 20.70 -3.18 -7.69
C THR A 77 21.32 -2.14 -8.60
N GLU A 78 22.07 -2.59 -9.61
CA GLU A 78 22.62 -1.71 -10.62
C GLU A 78 21.49 -1.10 -11.48
N PRO A 79 21.57 0.20 -11.78
CA PRO A 79 20.66 0.82 -12.74
C PRO A 79 20.82 0.17 -14.11
N PRO A 80 19.73 0.07 -14.89
CA PRO A 80 19.84 -0.39 -16.27
C PRO A 80 20.40 0.71 -17.18
N GLU A 81 20.81 0.35 -18.38
CA GLU A 81 21.05 1.32 -19.44
C GLU A 81 19.70 1.89 -19.93
N TRP A 82 19.37 3.10 -19.50
CA TRP A 82 18.04 3.69 -19.67
C TRP A 82 17.58 3.81 -21.14
N LYS A 83 18.53 3.98 -22.07
CA LYS A 83 18.25 4.04 -23.51
C LYS A 83 17.87 2.68 -24.09
N GLU A 84 18.23 1.59 -23.42
CA GLU A 84 17.80 0.24 -23.80
C GLU A 84 16.42 -0.11 -23.20
N VAL A 85 16.02 0.59 -22.14
CA VAL A 85 14.75 0.36 -21.41
C VAL A 85 13.62 1.21 -21.97
N PHE A 86 13.89 2.48 -22.26
CA PHE A 86 12.89 3.45 -22.67
C PHE A 86 13.27 4.08 -24.01
N GLU A 87 12.27 4.26 -24.88
CA GLU A 87 12.43 4.93 -26.17
C GLU A 87 12.93 6.38 -25.99
N ASP A 88 12.37 7.09 -25.01
CA ASP A 88 12.81 8.42 -24.59
C ASP A 88 13.01 8.47 -23.06
N PRO A 89 14.24 8.30 -22.57
CA PRO A 89 14.54 8.30 -21.15
C PRO A 89 14.51 9.70 -20.51
N LEU A 90 14.28 10.78 -21.27
CA LEU A 90 14.13 12.13 -20.74
C LEU A 90 12.69 12.43 -20.29
N LEU A 91 11.73 11.59 -20.65
CA LEU A 91 10.35 11.73 -20.17
C LEU A 91 10.27 11.62 -18.63
N PRO A 92 9.27 12.26 -18.01
CA PRO A 92 9.05 12.12 -16.58
C PRO A 92 8.92 10.65 -16.16
N LEU A 93 9.51 10.27 -15.04
CA LEU A 93 9.47 8.91 -14.50
C LEU A 93 8.42 8.79 -13.39
N MET A 94 7.63 7.72 -13.45
CA MET A 94 6.86 7.21 -12.34
C MET A 94 7.50 5.92 -11.80
N VAL A 95 7.69 5.83 -10.49
CA VAL A 95 8.20 4.63 -9.81
C VAL A 95 7.14 4.05 -8.89
N ASP A 96 6.79 2.77 -9.10
CA ASP A 96 5.91 2.01 -8.19
C ASP A 96 6.72 1.04 -7.33
N ILE A 97 6.74 1.28 -6.03
CA ILE A 97 7.51 0.52 -5.06
C ILE A 97 6.67 -0.64 -4.52
N GLY A 98 7.06 -1.86 -4.82
CA GLY A 98 6.30 -3.07 -4.53
C GLY A 98 5.23 -3.35 -5.59
N CYS A 99 5.57 -3.15 -6.86
CA CYS A 99 4.65 -3.21 -8.01
C CYS A 99 3.95 -4.58 -8.23
N GLY A 100 4.30 -5.58 -7.46
CA GLY A 100 3.63 -6.87 -7.48
C GLY A 100 3.64 -7.53 -8.85
N SER A 101 2.45 -7.80 -9.41
CA SER A 101 2.29 -8.39 -10.77
C SER A 101 2.60 -7.39 -11.89
N GLY A 102 2.68 -6.11 -11.58
CA GLY A 102 2.91 -5.03 -12.53
C GLY A 102 1.67 -4.61 -13.35
N ARG A 103 0.52 -5.25 -13.16
CA ARG A 103 -0.71 -4.94 -13.93
C ARG A 103 -1.11 -3.48 -13.80
N PHE A 104 -0.99 -2.92 -12.58
CA PHE A 104 -1.26 -1.52 -12.29
C PHE A 104 -0.43 -0.60 -13.19
N LEU A 105 0.89 -0.79 -13.24
CA LEU A 105 1.77 0.01 -14.10
C LEU A 105 1.51 -0.19 -15.59
N ILE A 106 1.26 -1.44 -16.03
CA ILE A 106 0.95 -1.72 -17.44
C ILE A 106 -0.35 -1.01 -17.85
N TRP A 107 -1.36 -1.02 -16.98
CA TRP A 107 -2.61 -0.31 -17.24
C TRP A 107 -2.39 1.20 -17.35
N LEU A 108 -1.65 1.79 -16.41
CA LEU A 108 -1.32 3.22 -16.44
C LEU A 108 -0.53 3.59 -17.69
N ALA A 109 0.47 2.81 -18.05
CA ALA A 109 1.27 3.04 -19.27
C ALA A 109 0.41 3.03 -20.54
N LYS A 110 -0.64 2.20 -20.56
CA LYS A 110 -1.56 2.10 -21.71
C LYS A 110 -2.63 3.19 -21.74
N ASN A 111 -3.18 3.57 -20.57
CA ASN A 111 -4.46 4.28 -20.49
C ASN A 111 -4.37 5.68 -19.88
N SER A 112 -3.28 6.06 -19.19
CA SER A 112 -3.22 7.34 -18.46
C SER A 112 -3.22 8.59 -19.36
N GLY A 113 -2.90 8.45 -20.65
CA GLY A 113 -2.78 9.58 -21.58
C GLY A 113 -1.58 10.50 -21.30
N GLU A 114 -0.87 10.33 -20.20
CA GLU A 114 0.31 11.12 -19.85
C GLU A 114 1.57 10.50 -20.47
N LYS A 115 2.37 11.35 -21.12
CA LYS A 115 3.67 10.92 -21.65
C LYS A 115 4.68 10.85 -20.49
N ARG A 116 4.88 9.66 -19.96
CA ARG A 116 5.89 9.36 -18.93
C ARG A 116 6.41 7.93 -19.04
N ASN A 117 7.54 7.68 -18.45
CA ASN A 117 8.07 6.35 -18.26
C ASN A 117 7.60 5.73 -16.95
N TYR A 118 7.46 4.42 -16.90
CA TYR A 118 6.95 3.68 -15.75
C TYR A 118 7.96 2.62 -15.33
N LEU A 119 8.38 2.65 -14.07
CA LEU A 119 9.32 1.70 -13.48
C LEU A 119 8.70 1.02 -12.27
N GLY A 120 8.65 -0.30 -12.26
CA GLY A 120 8.26 -1.10 -11.11
C GLY A 120 9.49 -1.60 -10.36
N LEU A 121 9.53 -1.44 -9.04
CA LEU A 121 10.51 -2.05 -8.16
C LEU A 121 9.83 -3.16 -7.36
N GLU A 122 10.30 -4.40 -7.45
CA GLU A 122 9.73 -5.54 -6.74
C GLU A 122 10.87 -6.40 -6.15
N ILE A 123 10.77 -6.71 -4.87
CA ILE A 123 11.75 -7.54 -4.16
C ILE A 123 11.59 -9.05 -4.43
N ARG A 124 10.47 -9.45 -5.02
CA ARG A 124 10.20 -10.85 -5.39
C ARG A 124 10.48 -11.06 -6.86
N GLN A 125 11.36 -11.99 -7.18
CA GLN A 125 11.62 -12.34 -8.56
C GLN A 125 10.37 -12.98 -9.19
N LYS A 126 9.84 -12.33 -10.25
CA LYS A 126 8.73 -12.86 -11.06
C LYS A 126 9.19 -13.06 -12.49
N LEU A 127 8.78 -14.18 -13.08
CA LEU A 127 9.11 -14.53 -14.47
C LEU A 127 8.25 -13.73 -15.46
N ASN A 128 8.86 -13.28 -16.56
CA ASN A 128 8.23 -12.80 -17.80
C ASN A 128 7.73 -11.36 -17.91
N ILE A 129 8.10 -10.42 -17.01
CA ILE A 129 7.80 -8.99 -17.15
C ILE A 129 9.06 -8.18 -16.82
N TYR A 130 9.36 -7.16 -17.63
CA TYR A 130 10.52 -6.29 -17.41
C TYR A 130 10.23 -5.31 -16.25
N PHE A 131 10.52 -5.75 -15.04
CA PHE A 131 10.54 -4.94 -13.85
C PHE A 131 11.88 -5.14 -13.16
N LEU A 132 12.35 -4.09 -12.48
CA LEU A 132 13.62 -4.18 -11.78
C LEU A 132 13.45 -4.98 -10.49
N PHE A 133 14.16 -6.10 -10.40
CA PHE A 133 14.27 -6.86 -9.17
C PHE A 133 15.16 -6.09 -8.20
N ALA A 134 14.55 -5.43 -7.22
CA ALA A 134 15.26 -4.55 -6.31
C ALA A 134 14.62 -4.47 -4.93
N ASN A 135 15.46 -4.41 -3.90
CA ASN A 135 15.04 -3.91 -2.60
C ASN A 135 15.03 -2.38 -2.64
N ALA A 136 13.84 -1.79 -2.73
CA ALA A 136 13.70 -0.34 -2.85
C ALA A 136 14.41 0.44 -1.72
N THR A 137 14.39 -0.06 -0.48
CA THR A 137 15.06 0.60 0.65
C THR A 137 16.57 0.79 0.44
N VAL A 138 17.19 -0.09 -0.34
CA VAL A 138 18.64 -0.09 -0.60
C VAL A 138 18.97 0.48 -1.98
N SER A 139 18.11 0.25 -2.97
CA SER A 139 18.44 0.48 -4.38
C SER A 139 17.82 1.75 -4.97
N PHE A 140 16.76 2.31 -4.34
CA PHE A 140 15.97 3.39 -4.92
C PHE A 140 16.83 4.61 -5.29
N GLU A 141 17.64 5.12 -4.34
CA GLU A 141 18.53 6.28 -4.56
C GLU A 141 19.41 6.08 -5.80
N ARG A 142 20.10 4.94 -5.85
CA ARG A 142 21.05 4.63 -6.95
C ARG A 142 20.33 4.55 -8.31
N ILE A 143 19.13 3.95 -8.33
CA ILE A 143 18.35 3.78 -9.55
C ILE A 143 17.84 5.14 -10.04
N VAL A 144 17.16 5.92 -9.19
CA VAL A 144 16.48 7.14 -9.62
C VAL A 144 17.47 8.28 -9.89
N SER A 145 18.59 8.36 -9.16
CA SER A 145 19.63 9.37 -9.40
C SER A 145 20.38 9.16 -10.72
N SER A 146 20.38 7.94 -11.27
CA SER A 146 20.96 7.65 -12.58
C SER A 146 19.99 7.92 -13.76
N TYR A 147 18.71 8.10 -13.47
CA TYR A 147 17.70 8.37 -14.50
C TYR A 147 17.86 9.80 -15.02
N PRO A 148 17.96 10.01 -16.37
CA PRO A 148 18.27 11.33 -16.92
C PRO A 148 17.09 12.30 -16.93
N GLY A 149 15.83 11.80 -16.87
CA GLY A 149 14.62 12.62 -16.80
C GLY A 149 14.20 12.93 -15.36
N PRO A 150 13.14 13.72 -15.15
CA PRO A 150 12.65 14.07 -13.81
C PRO A 150 11.84 12.91 -13.19
N LEU A 151 12.04 12.66 -11.89
CA LEU A 151 11.15 11.80 -11.11
C LEU A 151 9.88 12.58 -10.76
N SER A 152 8.74 12.19 -11.34
CA SER A 152 7.48 12.96 -11.24
C SER A 152 6.44 12.33 -10.30
N LEU A 153 6.49 11.01 -10.10
CA LEU A 153 5.53 10.31 -9.23
C LEU A 153 6.17 9.08 -8.61
N VAL A 154 5.95 8.91 -7.30
CA VAL A 154 6.28 7.68 -6.57
C VAL A 154 5.01 7.13 -5.96
N SER A 155 4.73 5.84 -6.15
CA SER A 155 3.63 5.13 -5.50
C SER A 155 4.13 4.03 -4.58
N ILE A 156 3.47 3.90 -3.40
CA ILE A 156 3.71 2.86 -2.40
C ILE A 156 2.34 2.33 -2.00
N LEU A 157 1.92 1.23 -2.62
CA LEU A 157 0.54 0.76 -2.58
C LEU A 157 0.45 -0.59 -1.87
N CYS A 158 -0.22 -0.60 -0.72
CA CYS A 158 -0.48 -1.77 0.12
C CYS A 158 0.78 -2.61 0.40
N PRO A 159 1.85 -2.01 0.93
CA PRO A 159 3.07 -2.73 1.27
C PRO A 159 2.84 -3.77 2.35
N ASP A 160 3.76 -4.74 2.48
CA ASP A 160 3.68 -5.77 3.52
C ASP A 160 3.61 -5.13 4.93
N PRO A 161 2.56 -5.41 5.72
CA PRO A 161 2.27 -4.67 6.95
C PRO A 161 3.24 -4.97 8.10
N HIS A 162 3.85 -6.17 8.14
CA HIS A 162 4.75 -6.60 9.22
C HIS A 162 4.19 -6.28 10.62
N PHE A 163 3.04 -6.82 10.98
CA PHE A 163 2.24 -6.49 12.19
C PHE A 163 3.00 -6.51 13.52
N LYS A 164 4.02 -7.38 13.68
CA LYS A 164 4.78 -7.45 14.93
C LYS A 164 5.75 -6.26 15.01
N LYS A 165 5.72 -5.47 16.10
CA LYS A 165 6.61 -4.30 16.32
C LYS A 165 8.09 -4.58 16.00
N ARG A 166 8.62 -5.73 16.41
CA ARG A 166 10.00 -6.16 16.08
C ARG A 166 10.29 -6.30 14.59
N HIS A 167 9.23 -6.37 13.76
CA HIS A 167 9.31 -6.50 12.29
C HIS A 167 9.06 -5.18 11.56
N HIS A 168 8.69 -4.07 12.22
CA HIS A 168 8.44 -2.78 11.57
C HIS A 168 9.67 -2.28 10.80
N LYS A 169 10.89 -2.63 11.25
CA LYS A 169 12.13 -2.37 10.51
C LYS A 169 12.21 -3.05 9.13
N ARG A 170 11.27 -3.96 8.81
CA ARG A 170 11.14 -4.62 7.50
C ARG A 170 10.12 -3.94 6.58
N ARG A 171 9.34 -2.98 7.09
CA ARG A 171 8.45 -2.17 6.27
C ARG A 171 9.28 -1.47 5.22
N VAL A 172 8.77 -1.39 3.98
CA VAL A 172 9.52 -0.82 2.86
C VAL A 172 9.85 0.65 3.07
N LEU A 173 8.90 1.43 3.60
CA LEU A 173 9.10 2.85 3.84
C LEU A 173 9.86 3.07 5.16
N GLN A 174 11.19 3.08 5.08
CA GLN A 174 12.10 3.44 6.15
C GLN A 174 12.67 4.85 5.93
N PRO A 175 13.21 5.54 6.95
CA PRO A 175 13.74 6.89 6.80
C PRO A 175 14.69 7.08 5.62
N PRO A 176 15.68 6.20 5.34
CA PRO A 176 16.55 6.40 4.17
C PRO A 176 15.82 6.41 2.83
N LEU A 177 14.73 5.63 2.70
CA LEU A 177 13.93 5.65 1.47
C LEU A 177 13.10 6.93 1.36
N VAL A 178 12.56 7.42 2.48
CA VAL A 178 11.83 8.71 2.51
C VAL A 178 12.77 9.84 2.12
N ASP A 179 13.97 9.91 2.73
CA ASP A 179 15.00 10.92 2.40
C ASP A 179 15.36 10.88 0.91
N SER A 180 15.52 9.69 0.35
CA SER A 180 15.83 9.49 -1.05
C SER A 180 14.68 9.95 -1.97
N ILE A 181 13.42 9.66 -1.61
CA ILE A 181 12.25 10.18 -2.35
C ILE A 181 12.21 11.70 -2.29
N VAL A 182 12.35 12.27 -1.09
CA VAL A 182 12.34 13.73 -0.87
C VAL A 182 13.42 14.42 -1.71
N LYS A 183 14.62 13.85 -1.76
CA LYS A 183 15.77 14.40 -2.51
C LYS A 183 15.55 14.36 -4.02
N ASN A 184 15.12 13.21 -4.54
CA ASN A 184 15.10 12.95 -5.98
C ASN A 184 13.79 13.34 -6.67
N LEU A 185 12.68 13.47 -5.94
CA LEU A 185 11.41 13.90 -6.51
C LEU A 185 11.51 15.32 -7.03
N SER A 186 11.08 15.55 -8.25
CA SER A 186 11.09 16.88 -8.87
C SER A 186 10.09 17.81 -8.19
N LEU A 187 10.31 19.12 -8.28
CA LEU A 187 9.35 20.14 -7.86
C LEU A 187 8.02 19.91 -8.62
N GLY A 188 6.90 19.94 -7.93
CA GLY A 188 5.59 19.57 -8.47
C GLY A 188 5.35 18.06 -8.55
N GLY A 189 6.38 17.24 -8.35
CA GLY A 189 6.25 15.77 -8.29
C GLY A 189 5.41 15.32 -7.11
N ARG A 190 4.80 14.13 -7.21
CA ARG A 190 3.83 13.62 -6.24
C ARG A 190 4.27 12.30 -5.62
N VAL A 191 3.81 12.04 -4.40
CA VAL A 191 3.93 10.74 -3.72
C VAL A 191 2.55 10.27 -3.34
N LEU A 192 2.16 9.07 -3.78
CA LEU A 192 0.93 8.39 -3.38
C LEU A 192 1.25 7.24 -2.43
N ILE A 193 0.69 7.28 -1.23
CA ILE A 193 0.72 6.18 -0.28
C ILE A 193 -0.69 5.59 -0.12
N GLN A 194 -0.76 4.26 0.02
CA GLN A 194 -2.03 3.55 0.20
C GLN A 194 -1.84 2.29 1.03
N SER A 195 -2.80 1.97 1.90
CA SER A 195 -2.88 0.68 2.59
C SER A 195 -4.32 0.34 2.98
N ASP A 196 -4.63 -0.96 3.01
CA ASP A 196 -5.83 -1.55 3.62
C ASP A 196 -5.67 -1.79 5.14
N VAL A 197 -4.51 -1.44 5.70
CA VAL A 197 -4.19 -1.55 7.13
C VAL A 197 -3.92 -0.15 7.67
N LEU A 198 -4.83 0.38 8.50
CA LEU A 198 -4.74 1.74 9.06
C LEU A 198 -3.39 2.02 9.74
N GLU A 199 -2.87 1.08 10.54
CA GLU A 199 -1.57 1.25 11.22
C GLU A 199 -0.42 1.49 10.22
N VAL A 200 -0.44 0.79 9.09
CA VAL A 200 0.58 0.96 8.03
C VAL A 200 0.39 2.27 7.29
N ALA A 201 -0.86 2.63 6.97
CA ALA A 201 -1.19 3.90 6.33
C ALA A 201 -0.76 5.08 7.21
N ALA A 202 -1.06 5.03 8.51
CA ALA A 202 -0.68 6.05 9.48
C ALA A 202 0.85 6.15 9.65
N ASP A 203 1.57 5.04 9.73
CA ASP A 203 3.06 5.03 9.77
C ASP A 203 3.66 5.67 8.51
N MET A 204 3.14 5.35 7.32
CA MET A 204 3.58 5.99 6.07
C MET A 204 3.27 7.49 6.04
N ARG A 205 2.07 7.88 6.49
CA ARG A 205 1.65 9.28 6.61
C ARG A 205 2.58 10.07 7.52
N GLU A 206 2.82 9.59 8.74
CA GLU A 206 3.69 10.25 9.73
C GLU A 206 5.07 10.56 9.15
N ARG A 207 5.62 9.65 8.35
CA ARG A 207 6.93 9.84 7.71
C ARG A 207 6.95 11.00 6.74
N PHE A 208 5.93 11.16 5.90
CA PHE A 208 5.85 12.29 4.95
C PHE A 208 5.37 13.59 5.60
N ASP A 209 4.48 13.53 6.60
CA ASP A 209 4.06 14.70 7.38
C ASP A 209 5.26 15.36 8.11
N GLY A 210 6.30 14.58 8.47
CA GLY A 210 7.57 15.08 8.97
C GLY A 210 8.32 16.02 8.01
N TYR A 211 8.01 15.97 6.72
CA TYR A 211 8.57 16.83 5.67
C TYR A 211 7.61 17.95 5.21
N SER A 212 6.74 18.42 6.08
CA SER A 212 5.71 19.45 5.79
C SER A 212 6.27 20.78 5.25
N ARG A 213 7.57 21.05 5.41
CA ARG A 213 8.23 22.20 4.77
C ARG A 213 8.50 22.00 3.27
N VAL A 214 8.51 20.76 2.80
CA VAL A 214 8.84 20.35 1.43
C VAL A 214 7.60 19.87 0.69
N PHE A 215 6.73 19.15 1.40
CA PHE A 215 5.51 18.57 0.88
C PHE A 215 4.27 19.28 1.38
N GLU A 216 3.32 19.46 0.50
CA GLU A 216 1.94 19.79 0.83
C GLU A 216 1.05 18.58 0.52
N HIS A 217 -0.01 18.40 1.31
CA HIS A 217 -1.03 17.42 1.01
C HIS A 217 -1.82 17.87 -0.23
N VAL A 218 -2.11 16.94 -1.14
CA VAL A 218 -2.61 17.26 -2.47
C VAL A 218 -3.96 17.98 -2.48
N ASP A 219 -4.83 17.79 -1.48
CA ASP A 219 -6.11 18.50 -1.34
C ASP A 219 -5.91 20.02 -1.13
N GLY A 220 -4.77 20.43 -0.58
CA GLY A 220 -4.36 21.84 -0.50
C GLY A 220 -4.00 22.44 -1.86
N VAL A 221 -3.52 21.62 -2.78
CA VAL A 221 -3.01 22.02 -4.10
C VAL A 221 -4.07 21.81 -5.20
N ASP A 222 -4.77 20.68 -5.16
CA ASP A 222 -5.77 20.26 -6.15
C ASP A 222 -7.14 20.09 -5.47
N LYS A 223 -8.01 21.07 -5.63
CA LYS A 223 -9.33 21.11 -5.01
C LYS A 223 -10.34 20.08 -5.58
N ALA A 224 -10.01 19.42 -6.67
CA ALA A 224 -10.81 18.33 -7.20
C ALA A 224 -10.67 17.04 -6.38
N LEU A 225 -9.57 16.90 -5.63
CA LEU A 225 -9.30 15.75 -4.78
C LEU A 225 -9.86 16.00 -3.38
N GLN A 226 -10.90 15.24 -3.02
CA GLN A 226 -11.58 15.36 -1.73
C GLN A 226 -11.03 14.36 -0.72
N CYS A 227 -11.00 14.81 0.54
CA CYS A 227 -10.61 13.98 1.67
C CYS A 227 -11.76 13.84 2.67
N ASP A 228 -11.70 12.77 3.47
CA ASP A 228 -12.52 12.63 4.66
C ASP A 228 -12.05 13.56 5.80
N ASN A 229 -12.75 13.50 6.95
CA ASN A 229 -12.43 14.31 8.13
C ASN A 229 -11.06 14.00 8.75
N GLU A 230 -10.48 12.84 8.45
CA GLU A 230 -9.15 12.42 8.90
C GLU A 230 -8.05 12.76 7.87
N GLY A 231 -8.43 13.26 6.71
CA GLY A 231 -7.53 13.65 5.62
C GLY A 231 -7.12 12.51 4.71
N TRP A 232 -7.86 11.40 4.67
CA TRP A 232 -7.68 10.36 3.67
C TRP A 232 -8.45 10.68 2.40
N LEU A 233 -7.86 10.47 1.24
CA LEU A 233 -8.53 10.67 -0.06
C LEU A 233 -9.74 9.73 -0.19
N LEU A 234 -10.88 10.29 -0.57
CA LEU A 234 -12.11 9.54 -0.80
C LEU A 234 -11.99 8.65 -2.03
N ASP A 235 -11.44 9.19 -3.11
CA ASP A 235 -11.30 8.50 -4.38
C ASP A 235 -9.86 8.09 -4.68
N ASN A 236 -9.70 7.08 -5.53
CA ASN A 236 -8.41 6.66 -6.04
C ASN A 236 -7.98 7.61 -7.17
N PRO A 237 -6.93 8.45 -6.96
CA PRO A 237 -6.51 9.45 -7.94
C PRO A 237 -5.86 8.84 -9.20
N MET A 238 -5.59 7.53 -9.20
CA MET A 238 -4.92 6.86 -10.32
C MET A 238 -5.90 6.30 -11.36
N GLY A 239 -7.22 6.30 -11.06
CA GLY A 239 -8.25 5.83 -11.98
C GLY A 239 -8.34 4.32 -12.16
N ILE A 240 -7.45 3.54 -11.53
CA ILE A 240 -7.41 2.07 -11.55
C ILE A 240 -7.01 1.52 -10.19
N ARG A 241 -7.67 0.46 -9.73
CA ARG A 241 -7.38 -0.20 -8.47
C ARG A 241 -6.25 -1.21 -8.62
N THR A 242 -5.39 -1.32 -7.59
CA THR A 242 -4.42 -2.40 -7.51
C THR A 242 -5.10 -3.75 -7.21
N GLU A 243 -4.43 -4.87 -7.50
CA GLU A 243 -4.97 -6.19 -7.15
C GLU A 243 -5.26 -6.30 -5.64
N ARG A 244 -4.38 -5.77 -4.77
CA ARG A 244 -4.59 -5.81 -3.32
C ARG A 244 -5.77 -4.97 -2.89
N GLU A 245 -5.95 -3.80 -3.49
CA GLU A 245 -7.10 -2.93 -3.25
C GLU A 245 -8.42 -3.63 -3.56
N ILE A 246 -8.52 -4.26 -4.75
CA ILE A 246 -9.71 -5.03 -5.15
C ILE A 246 -10.00 -6.16 -4.15
N HIS A 247 -8.98 -6.90 -3.72
CA HIS A 247 -9.15 -7.96 -2.73
C HIS A 247 -9.62 -7.43 -1.37
N ALA A 248 -9.01 -6.33 -0.91
CA ALA A 248 -9.34 -5.72 0.38
C ALA A 248 -10.77 -5.19 0.40
N GLU A 249 -11.21 -4.52 -0.66
CA GLU A 249 -12.59 -4.03 -0.80
C GLU A 249 -13.61 -5.18 -0.83
N LEU A 250 -13.31 -6.28 -1.52
CA LEU A 250 -14.14 -7.48 -1.50
C LEU A 250 -14.20 -8.15 -0.10
N GLU A 251 -13.15 -7.99 0.71
CA GLU A 251 -13.11 -8.41 2.10
C GLU A 251 -13.82 -7.41 3.04
N GLY A 252 -14.31 -6.27 2.51
CA GLY A 252 -14.96 -5.21 3.28
C GLY A 252 -13.98 -4.31 4.04
N ALA A 253 -12.70 -4.30 3.67
CA ALA A 253 -11.71 -3.44 4.29
C ALA A 253 -11.78 -2.02 3.72
N THR A 254 -11.49 -1.03 4.56
CA THR A 254 -11.31 0.37 4.15
C THR A 254 -9.94 0.54 3.53
N ILE A 255 -9.85 1.34 2.48
CA ILE A 255 -8.58 1.71 1.85
C ILE A 255 -8.23 3.14 2.25
N TYR A 256 -7.09 3.30 2.90
CA TYR A 256 -6.55 4.58 3.35
C TYR A 256 -5.53 5.09 2.34
N ARG A 257 -5.81 6.23 1.70
CA ARG A 257 -4.96 6.85 0.66
C ARG A 257 -4.57 8.25 1.05
N ARG A 258 -3.33 8.63 0.76
CA ARG A 258 -2.89 10.02 0.89
C ARG A 258 -1.89 10.35 -0.23
N MET A 259 -2.03 11.53 -0.79
CA MET A 259 -1.11 12.00 -1.83
C MET A 259 -0.48 13.32 -1.40
N TYR A 260 0.81 13.43 -1.62
CA TYR A 260 1.61 14.62 -1.34
C TYR A 260 2.17 15.19 -2.64
N GLN A 261 2.33 16.50 -2.70
CA GLN A 261 3.04 17.18 -3.78
C GLN A 261 4.23 17.93 -3.21
N LYS A 262 5.39 17.78 -3.87
CA LYS A 262 6.59 18.54 -3.53
C LYS A 262 6.42 19.98 -4.00
N THR A 263 6.38 20.94 -3.06
CA THR A 263 6.17 22.36 -3.33
C THR A 263 7.43 23.19 -3.14
N ARG A 264 8.44 22.64 -2.45
CA ARG A 264 9.74 23.31 -2.19
C ARG A 264 10.88 22.31 -2.26
N ASP A 265 12.06 22.78 -2.59
CA ASP A 265 13.28 21.98 -2.48
C ASP A 265 13.84 21.96 -1.06
N VAL A 266 14.61 20.91 -0.75
CA VAL A 266 15.16 20.66 0.60
C VAL A 266 16.18 21.72 1.01
N TYR A 267 16.76 22.45 0.04
CA TYR A 267 17.92 23.31 0.23
C TYR A 267 17.60 24.82 0.10
N HIS A 268 16.34 25.21 0.27
CA HIS A 268 15.92 26.61 0.27
C HIS A 268 15.22 27.03 1.55
#